data_30848a0c7010e6649a2f445196baf604
#
_entry.id   30848a0c7010e6649a2f445196baf604
#
_cell.length_a   1.000
_cell.length_b   1.000
_cell.length_c   1.000
_cell.angle_alpha   90.00
_cell.angle_beta   90.00
_cell.angle_gamma   90.00
#
_symmetry.space_group_name_H-M   'P 1'
#
loop_
_entity.id
_entity.type
_entity.pdbx_description
1 polymer ?
#
loop_
_entity_poly.entity_id
_entity_poly.type
_entity_poly.pdbx_seq_one_letter_code
_entity_poly.pdbx_strand_id
1 'polypeptide(L)'
;MSQTTVRIDPHVHSEASYDGHDPVELLLEQAAEVGLDGVVVTDHDVIHESVRAAALAPEYGLLGIPGVEVSTAVGHLLAIGVDEMPPRRTGLKETVGWVRDHGGIAVVPHPFQRSRHGVPRRHLVDCDAIEVFNSWLFTGYRNRRARRFAAERGYPGVAASDAHSVPHVGRAYTELVIDDADRDTLDGKQVLDAVRSGATRMRGRRQPVVDSVRHYAVGTARKSGYYARVGALKGRSGLVRGAQLLSDAASR
;
A
#
# COMPACT_ATOMS: atom_id res chain seq x y z
N MET A 1 31.92 -8.94 9.76
CA MET A 1 30.45 -8.81 9.74
C MET A 1 30.05 -8.67 8.28
N SER A 2 29.29 -9.60 7.74
CA SER A 2 28.74 -9.51 6.39
C SER A 2 27.56 -8.54 6.42
N GLN A 3 27.43 -7.70 5.39
CA GLN A 3 26.26 -6.83 5.22
C GLN A 3 25.52 -7.25 3.95
N THR A 4 24.23 -7.50 4.06
CA THR A 4 23.38 -7.78 2.91
C THR A 4 22.52 -6.56 2.60
N THR A 5 22.55 -6.12 1.35
CA THR A 5 21.66 -5.05 0.86
C THR A 5 20.46 -5.66 0.17
N VAL A 6 19.27 -5.26 0.59
CA VAL A 6 17.97 -5.75 0.09
C VAL A 6 17.17 -4.58 -0.46
N ARG A 7 16.54 -4.75 -1.63
CA ARG A 7 15.75 -3.73 -2.33
C ARG A 7 14.30 -4.14 -2.34
N ILE A 8 13.46 -3.40 -1.64
CA ILE A 8 12.02 -3.70 -1.53
C ILE A 8 11.21 -2.51 -2.03
N ASP A 9 10.25 -2.76 -2.92
CA ASP A 9 9.19 -1.80 -3.23
C ASP A 9 7.99 -2.12 -2.33
N PRO A 10 7.77 -1.34 -1.25
CA PRO A 10 6.80 -1.71 -0.22
C PRO A 10 5.36 -1.26 -0.51
N HIS A 11 5.07 -0.72 -1.71
CA HIS A 11 3.76 -0.15 -2.03
C HIS A 11 3.46 -0.30 -3.52
N VAL A 12 2.69 -1.33 -3.87
CA VAL A 12 2.28 -1.66 -5.24
C VAL A 12 0.84 -2.17 -5.25
N HIS A 13 0.07 -1.84 -6.28
CA HIS A 13 -1.33 -2.24 -6.45
C HIS A 13 -1.52 -3.20 -7.60
N SER A 14 -2.26 -4.29 -7.34
CA SER A 14 -2.68 -5.28 -8.34
C SER A 14 -4.06 -4.95 -8.93
N GLU A 15 -4.53 -5.79 -9.85
CA GLU A 15 -5.89 -5.71 -10.40
C GLU A 15 -7.02 -5.88 -9.36
N ALA A 16 -6.72 -6.40 -8.16
CA ALA A 16 -7.68 -6.49 -7.06
C ALA A 16 -7.99 -5.12 -6.43
N SER A 17 -7.09 -4.15 -6.59
CA SER A 17 -7.34 -2.76 -6.23
C SER A 17 -8.24 -2.08 -7.27
N TYR A 18 -9.11 -1.18 -6.81
CA TYR A 18 -10.02 -0.44 -7.70
C TYR A 18 -9.30 0.42 -8.77
N ASP A 19 -8.03 0.70 -8.58
CA ASP A 19 -7.17 1.54 -9.42
C ASP A 19 -5.92 0.84 -9.94
N GLY A 20 -5.64 -0.39 -9.51
CA GLY A 20 -4.62 -1.24 -10.09
C GLY A 20 -5.08 -1.88 -11.42
N HIS A 21 -4.15 -2.41 -12.19
CA HIS A 21 -4.43 -2.84 -13.56
C HIS A 21 -3.95 -4.23 -13.92
N ASP A 22 -2.93 -4.74 -13.23
CA ASP A 22 -2.20 -5.92 -13.65
C ASP A 22 -2.27 -7.03 -12.60
N PRO A 23 -2.27 -8.31 -13.00
CA PRO A 23 -2.23 -9.45 -12.09
C PRO A 23 -0.87 -9.51 -11.37
N VAL A 24 -0.85 -10.15 -10.20
CA VAL A 24 0.33 -10.21 -9.34
C VAL A 24 1.53 -10.88 -9.99
N GLU A 25 1.31 -11.85 -10.88
CA GLU A 25 2.38 -12.54 -11.61
C GLU A 25 3.23 -11.56 -12.43
N LEU A 26 2.60 -10.64 -13.15
CA LEU A 26 3.31 -9.64 -13.94
C LEU A 26 4.02 -8.61 -13.06
N LEU A 27 3.46 -8.29 -11.89
CA LEU A 27 4.12 -7.39 -10.92
C LEU A 27 5.37 -8.04 -10.32
N LEU A 28 5.31 -9.34 -10.00
CA LEU A 28 6.45 -10.12 -9.51
C LEU A 28 7.53 -10.27 -10.58
N GLU A 29 7.15 -10.63 -11.82
CA GLU A 29 8.07 -10.71 -12.95
C GLU A 29 8.82 -9.39 -13.16
N GLN A 30 8.09 -8.27 -13.19
CA GLN A 30 8.68 -6.94 -13.33
C GLN A 30 9.61 -6.58 -12.15
N ALA A 31 9.22 -6.92 -10.91
CA ALA A 31 10.06 -6.67 -9.74
C ALA A 31 11.40 -7.41 -9.84
N ALA A 32 11.38 -8.68 -10.25
CA ALA A 32 12.58 -9.47 -10.49
C ALA A 32 13.42 -8.89 -11.65
N GLU A 33 12.79 -8.51 -12.77
CA GLU A 33 13.47 -7.96 -13.95
C GLU A 33 14.20 -6.65 -13.63
N VAL A 34 13.62 -5.77 -12.81
CA VAL A 34 14.28 -4.51 -12.41
C VAL A 34 15.26 -4.66 -11.25
N GLY A 35 15.48 -5.88 -10.77
CA GLY A 35 16.48 -6.22 -9.76
C GLY A 35 16.09 -5.85 -8.33
N LEU A 36 14.79 -5.89 -8.02
CA LEU A 36 14.32 -5.86 -6.64
C LEU A 36 14.53 -7.23 -5.99
N ASP A 37 14.64 -7.25 -4.67
CA ASP A 37 14.67 -8.47 -3.85
C ASP A 37 13.28 -8.81 -3.30
N GLY A 38 12.32 -7.90 -3.42
CA GLY A 38 10.92 -8.12 -3.08
C GLY A 38 10.02 -6.95 -3.45
N VAL A 39 8.74 -7.24 -3.53
CA VAL A 39 7.67 -6.27 -3.74
C VAL A 39 6.51 -6.62 -2.81
N VAL A 40 5.92 -5.61 -2.18
CA VAL A 40 4.72 -5.81 -1.35
C VAL A 40 3.51 -5.32 -2.11
N VAL A 41 2.61 -6.24 -2.46
CA VAL A 41 1.30 -5.88 -3.00
C VAL A 41 0.43 -5.38 -1.85
N THR A 42 -0.11 -4.18 -1.99
CA THR A 42 -0.83 -3.46 -0.93
C THR A 42 -2.14 -2.88 -1.44
N ASP A 43 -2.98 -3.75 -2.00
CA ASP A 43 -4.27 -3.35 -2.57
C ASP A 43 -5.16 -2.62 -1.55
N HIS A 44 -5.96 -1.67 -2.01
CA HIS A 44 -6.85 -0.89 -1.16
C HIS A 44 -7.93 -1.75 -0.52
N ASP A 45 -7.86 -1.93 0.80
CA ASP A 45 -8.86 -2.65 1.61
C ASP A 45 -9.11 -4.11 1.16
N VAL A 46 -8.12 -4.72 0.48
CA VAL A 46 -8.16 -6.10 -0.04
C VAL A 46 -6.79 -6.75 0.19
N ILE A 47 -6.75 -7.97 0.77
CA ILE A 47 -5.48 -8.61 1.13
C ILE A 47 -5.18 -9.91 0.36
N HIS A 48 -6.20 -10.55 -0.25
CA HIS A 48 -6.04 -11.89 -0.81
C HIS A 48 -4.99 -11.99 -1.91
N GLU A 49 -4.89 -10.98 -2.81
CA GLU A 49 -3.85 -10.98 -3.85
C GLU A 49 -2.45 -10.69 -3.27
N SER A 50 -2.36 -9.95 -2.19
CA SER A 50 -1.09 -9.75 -1.49
C SER A 50 -0.57 -11.05 -0.85
N VAL A 51 -1.44 -11.80 -0.18
CA VAL A 51 -1.09 -13.12 0.39
C VAL A 51 -0.69 -14.09 -0.73
N ARG A 52 -1.42 -14.07 -1.84
CA ARG A 52 -1.09 -14.87 -3.03
C ARG A 52 0.25 -14.46 -3.64
N ALA A 53 0.51 -13.16 -3.80
CA ALA A 53 1.78 -12.64 -4.29
C ALA A 53 2.96 -13.05 -3.40
N ALA A 54 2.79 -12.95 -2.08
CA ALA A 54 3.82 -13.36 -1.12
C ALA A 54 4.14 -14.87 -1.22
N ALA A 55 3.11 -15.71 -1.44
CA ALA A 55 3.30 -17.15 -1.63
C ALA A 55 4.00 -17.49 -2.96
N LEU A 56 3.75 -16.73 -4.03
CA LEU A 56 4.36 -16.92 -5.35
C LEU A 56 5.76 -16.29 -5.47
N ALA A 57 6.08 -15.27 -4.68
CA ALA A 57 7.33 -14.50 -4.80
C ALA A 57 8.62 -15.36 -4.87
N PRO A 58 8.77 -16.47 -4.11
CA PRO A 58 9.95 -17.33 -4.22
C PRO A 58 10.15 -17.95 -5.60
N GLU A 59 9.09 -18.19 -6.38
CA GLU A 59 9.20 -18.73 -7.75
C GLU A 59 9.86 -17.72 -8.70
N TYR A 60 9.84 -16.44 -8.35
CA TYR A 60 10.48 -15.34 -9.08
C TYR A 60 11.82 -14.91 -8.46
N GLY A 61 12.32 -15.64 -7.44
CA GLY A 61 13.53 -15.29 -6.70
C GLY A 61 13.37 -14.07 -5.80
N LEU A 62 12.15 -13.77 -5.38
CA LEU A 62 11.79 -12.63 -4.55
C LEU A 62 11.41 -13.07 -3.13
N LEU A 63 11.56 -12.14 -2.19
CA LEU A 63 11.04 -12.29 -0.83
C LEU A 63 9.53 -12.12 -0.80
N GLY A 64 8.83 -13.08 -0.20
CA GLY A 64 7.38 -13.03 -0.01
C GLY A 64 7.00 -12.28 1.26
N ILE A 65 6.47 -11.08 1.12
CA ILE A 65 6.00 -10.24 2.23
C ILE A 65 4.57 -9.78 1.91
N PRO A 66 3.56 -10.24 2.65
CA PRO A 66 2.19 -9.79 2.44
C PRO A 66 1.96 -8.41 3.05
N GLY A 67 0.93 -7.70 2.57
CA GLY A 67 0.53 -6.41 3.11
C GLY A 67 -0.78 -5.90 2.52
N VAL A 68 -1.23 -4.75 2.99
CA VAL A 68 -2.46 -4.11 2.52
C VAL A 68 -2.41 -2.61 2.77
N GLU A 69 -2.96 -1.80 1.87
CA GLU A 69 -3.25 -0.40 2.14
C GLU A 69 -4.66 -0.25 2.71
N VAL A 70 -4.74 -0.17 4.04
CA VAL A 70 -6.02 -0.10 4.75
C VAL A 70 -6.52 1.34 4.88
N SER A 71 -7.80 1.55 4.61
CA SER A 71 -8.49 2.82 4.86
C SER A 71 -8.80 2.97 6.35
N THR A 72 -8.07 3.87 7.04
CA THR A 72 -8.37 4.27 8.42
C THR A 72 -9.38 5.42 8.48
N ALA A 73 -9.78 5.84 9.67
CA ALA A 73 -10.68 6.98 9.85
C ALA A 73 -10.07 8.33 9.39
N VAL A 74 -8.73 8.41 9.21
CA VAL A 74 -8.03 9.68 8.95
C VAL A 74 -7.10 9.66 7.74
N GLY A 75 -7.07 8.57 7.00
CA GLY A 75 -6.23 8.37 5.81
C GLY A 75 -5.79 6.92 5.69
N HIS A 76 -4.90 6.63 4.77
CA HIS A 76 -4.43 5.27 4.52
C HIS A 76 -3.24 4.91 5.43
N LEU A 77 -3.10 3.60 5.66
CA LEU A 77 -1.97 2.98 6.34
C LEU A 77 -1.56 1.73 5.58
N LEU A 78 -0.28 1.55 5.30
CA LEU A 78 0.26 0.28 4.84
C LEU A 78 0.48 -0.60 6.08
N ALA A 79 -0.20 -1.73 6.12
CA ALA A 79 0.04 -2.81 7.05
C ALA A 79 0.89 -3.86 6.31
N ILE A 80 2.19 -3.92 6.59
CA ILE A 80 3.14 -4.77 5.89
C ILE A 80 3.57 -5.91 6.81
N GLY A 81 3.64 -7.13 6.28
CA GLY A 81 3.96 -8.34 7.05
C GLY A 81 2.76 -8.92 7.79
N VAL A 82 1.54 -8.57 7.38
CA VAL A 82 0.30 -9.18 7.88
C VAL A 82 -0.39 -9.95 6.76
N ASP A 83 -1.00 -11.07 7.07
CA ASP A 83 -1.75 -11.94 6.16
C ASP A 83 -3.27 -11.89 6.40
N GLU A 84 -3.69 -11.14 7.44
CA GLU A 84 -5.08 -10.85 7.74
C GLU A 84 -5.42 -9.38 7.53
N MET A 85 -6.70 -9.11 7.24
CA MET A 85 -7.18 -7.78 6.96
C MET A 85 -7.37 -6.97 8.25
N PRO A 86 -6.66 -5.83 8.45
CA PRO A 86 -6.92 -4.95 9.58
C PRO A 86 -8.35 -4.38 9.57
N PRO A 87 -8.95 -4.08 10.73
CA PRO A 87 -10.25 -3.42 10.79
C PRO A 87 -10.24 -2.09 10.04
N ARG A 88 -11.11 -1.93 9.05
CA ARG A 88 -11.21 -0.71 8.25
C ARG A 88 -11.94 0.41 8.99
N ARG A 89 -11.56 1.67 8.69
CA ARG A 89 -12.18 2.89 9.22
C ARG A 89 -12.07 3.06 10.74
N THR A 90 -11.18 2.32 11.36
CA THR A 90 -10.79 2.51 12.77
C THR A 90 -9.80 3.66 12.93
N GLY A 91 -9.55 4.10 14.16
CA GLY A 91 -8.57 5.14 14.45
C GLY A 91 -7.16 4.73 14.04
N LEU A 92 -6.35 5.67 13.54
CA LEU A 92 -4.98 5.35 13.08
C LEU A 92 -4.15 4.66 14.17
N LYS A 93 -4.23 5.13 15.42
CA LYS A 93 -3.51 4.52 16.54
C LYS A 93 -3.95 3.08 16.81
N GLU A 94 -5.24 2.82 16.73
CA GLU A 94 -5.82 1.49 16.90
C GLU A 94 -5.37 0.56 15.78
N THR A 95 -5.39 1.03 14.53
CA THR A 95 -4.90 0.26 13.38
C THR A 95 -3.41 -0.05 13.50
N VAL A 96 -2.57 0.92 13.93
CA VAL A 96 -1.14 0.69 14.20
C VAL A 96 -0.94 -0.39 15.27
N GLY A 97 -1.70 -0.33 16.36
CA GLY A 97 -1.66 -1.35 17.43
C GLY A 97 -1.99 -2.74 16.86
N TRP A 98 -3.10 -2.84 16.12
CA TRP A 98 -3.50 -4.10 15.50
C TRP A 98 -2.41 -4.70 14.59
N VAL A 99 -1.79 -3.88 13.72
CA VAL A 99 -0.71 -4.32 12.82
C VAL A 99 0.48 -4.87 13.60
N ARG A 100 0.88 -4.20 14.68
CA ARG A 100 1.99 -4.64 15.55
C ARG A 100 1.65 -5.94 16.29
N ASP A 101 0.44 -6.07 16.79
CA ASP A 101 -0.05 -7.27 17.48
C ASP A 101 -0.06 -8.51 16.55
N HIS A 102 -0.18 -8.28 15.22
CA HIS A 102 -0.11 -9.32 14.18
C HIS A 102 1.30 -9.45 13.55
N GLY A 103 2.34 -8.90 14.19
CA GLY A 103 3.73 -9.05 13.78
C GLY A 103 4.19 -8.14 12.62
N GLY A 104 3.27 -7.39 12.03
CA GLY A 104 3.55 -6.48 10.91
C GLY A 104 4.11 -5.12 11.32
N ILE A 105 4.48 -4.30 10.35
CA ILE A 105 4.85 -2.89 10.51
C ILE A 105 3.79 -1.97 9.92
N ALA A 106 3.56 -0.86 10.60
CA ALA A 106 2.62 0.18 10.20
C ALA A 106 3.37 1.35 9.55
N VAL A 107 3.20 1.52 8.25
CA VAL A 107 3.84 2.59 7.47
C VAL A 107 2.78 3.58 6.99
N VAL A 108 2.98 4.88 7.24
CA VAL A 108 2.07 5.92 6.74
C VAL A 108 2.45 6.30 5.31
N PRO A 109 1.65 5.92 4.29
CA PRO A 109 1.94 6.22 2.89
C PRO A 109 1.61 7.67 2.56
N HIS A 110 2.29 8.22 1.53
CA HIS A 110 2.05 9.56 0.96
C HIS A 110 1.44 10.59 1.94
N PRO A 111 2.07 10.84 3.12
CA PRO A 111 1.52 11.71 4.15
C PRO A 111 1.30 13.14 3.64
N PHE A 112 0.35 13.83 4.25
CA PHE A 112 0.01 15.22 3.91
C PHE A 112 -0.61 15.44 2.52
N GLN A 113 -1.01 14.37 1.85
CA GLN A 113 -1.80 14.49 0.63
C GLN A 113 -3.14 15.16 0.96
N ARG A 114 -3.59 16.12 0.13
CA ARG A 114 -4.83 16.86 0.38
C ARG A 114 -6.10 16.04 0.16
N SER A 115 -6.00 14.89 -0.49
CA SER A 115 -7.09 13.93 -0.57
C SER A 115 -7.30 13.27 0.80
N ARG A 116 -8.46 12.65 0.99
CA ARG A 116 -8.76 11.84 2.18
C ARG A 116 -7.85 10.61 2.37
N HIS A 117 -6.97 10.33 1.40
CA HIS A 117 -6.03 9.22 1.43
C HIS A 117 -4.78 9.53 2.29
N GLY A 118 -4.33 10.78 2.33
CA GLY A 118 -3.17 11.17 3.10
C GLY A 118 -3.50 11.52 4.55
N VAL A 119 -2.76 10.95 5.51
CA VAL A 119 -2.90 11.27 6.93
C VAL A 119 -2.43 12.71 7.19
N PRO A 120 -3.28 13.57 7.78
CA PRO A 120 -2.88 14.93 8.17
C PRO A 120 -1.88 14.92 9.33
N ARG A 121 -0.98 15.92 9.38
CA ARG A 121 0.08 16.02 10.42
C ARG A 121 -0.45 15.88 11.86
N ARG A 122 -1.63 16.43 12.15
CA ARG A 122 -2.22 16.38 13.51
C ARG A 122 -2.67 14.97 13.95
N HIS A 123 -2.83 14.06 12.98
CA HIS A 123 -3.26 12.68 13.23
C HIS A 123 -2.12 11.67 13.12
N LEU A 124 -0.90 12.12 12.74
CA LEU A 124 0.27 11.25 12.75
C LEU A 124 0.61 10.88 14.18
N VAL A 125 0.42 9.61 14.47
CA VAL A 125 0.73 8.97 15.75
C VAL A 125 2.01 8.15 15.62
N ASP A 126 2.42 7.50 16.68
CA ASP A 126 3.49 6.54 16.69
C ASP A 126 3.23 5.40 15.69
N CYS A 127 3.93 5.45 14.56
CA CYS A 127 3.94 4.43 13.49
C CYS A 127 5.39 3.94 13.31
N ASP A 128 5.58 2.82 12.60
CA ASP A 128 6.91 2.21 12.48
C ASP A 128 7.78 2.92 11.42
N ALA A 129 7.16 3.46 10.37
CA ALA A 129 7.85 4.24 9.34
C ALA A 129 6.90 5.21 8.62
N ILE A 130 7.48 6.13 7.86
CA ILE A 130 6.76 7.08 7.01
C ILE A 130 7.29 6.95 5.59
N GLU A 131 6.39 6.91 4.63
CA GLU A 131 6.75 7.00 3.22
C GLU A 131 7.20 8.42 2.90
N VAL A 132 8.50 8.61 2.81
CA VAL A 132 9.14 9.90 2.58
C VAL A 132 9.47 10.18 1.12
N PHE A 133 9.30 9.16 0.29
CA PHE A 133 9.36 9.28 -1.16
C PHE A 133 8.34 8.34 -1.80
N ASN A 134 7.36 8.93 -2.48
CA ASN A 134 6.38 8.25 -3.32
C ASN A 134 6.55 8.75 -4.75
N SER A 135 6.64 7.83 -5.72
CA SER A 135 6.94 8.20 -7.11
C SER A 135 5.77 8.89 -7.81
N TRP A 136 4.54 8.70 -7.38
CA TRP A 136 3.33 9.32 -7.93
C TRP A 136 3.09 10.78 -7.51
N LEU A 137 3.82 11.32 -6.54
CA LEU A 137 3.62 12.69 -6.10
C LEU A 137 4.19 13.70 -7.09
N PHE A 138 3.32 14.43 -7.79
CA PHE A 138 3.61 15.34 -8.91
C PHE A 138 4.77 16.31 -8.69
N THR A 139 4.76 17.04 -7.57
CA THR A 139 5.64 18.20 -7.41
C THR A 139 6.90 17.90 -6.60
N GLY A 140 6.98 16.73 -5.97
CA GLY A 140 8.04 16.43 -4.98
C GLY A 140 8.00 17.30 -3.71
N TYR A 141 7.08 18.27 -3.63
CA TYR A 141 6.91 19.10 -2.44
C TYR A 141 6.48 18.24 -1.23
N ARG A 142 5.54 17.33 -1.44
CA ARG A 142 5.05 16.43 -0.39
C ARG A 142 6.13 15.47 0.07
N ASN A 143 6.92 14.90 -0.86
CA ASN A 143 8.07 14.08 -0.54
C ASN A 143 9.09 14.85 0.33
N ARG A 144 9.39 16.11 -0.01
CA ARG A 144 10.27 16.95 0.83
C ARG A 144 9.68 17.22 2.20
N ARG A 145 8.37 17.48 2.27
CA ARG A 145 7.66 17.71 3.53
C ARG A 145 7.64 16.46 4.41
N ALA A 146 7.38 15.30 3.82
CA ALA A 146 7.40 14.01 4.51
C ALA A 146 8.79 13.69 5.07
N ARG A 147 9.85 13.85 4.26
CA ARG A 147 11.25 13.68 4.71
C ARG A 147 11.61 14.57 5.88
N ARG A 148 11.27 15.87 5.78
CA ARG A 148 11.54 16.80 6.89
C ARG A 148 10.84 16.38 8.16
N PHE A 149 9.55 16.05 8.05
CA PHE A 149 8.76 15.62 9.19
C PHE A 149 9.30 14.33 9.82
N ALA A 150 9.65 13.32 9.02
CA ALA A 150 10.24 12.08 9.51
C ALA A 150 11.56 12.35 10.23
N ALA A 151 12.45 13.14 9.64
CA ALA A 151 13.74 13.52 10.27
C ALA A 151 13.55 14.31 11.57
N GLU A 152 12.62 15.28 11.61
CA GLU A 152 12.34 16.08 12.82
C GLU A 152 11.78 15.24 13.98
N ARG A 153 11.15 14.12 13.67
CA ARG A 153 10.46 13.26 14.65
C ARG A 153 11.14 11.92 14.90
N GLY A 154 12.24 11.63 14.21
CA GLY A 154 12.98 10.38 14.34
C GLY A 154 12.28 9.16 13.73
N TYR A 155 11.35 9.35 12.79
CA TYR A 155 10.72 8.22 12.09
C TYR A 155 11.63 7.64 11.03
N PRO A 156 11.75 6.30 10.92
CA PRO A 156 12.29 5.64 9.74
C PRO A 156 11.57 6.12 8.48
N GLY A 157 12.34 6.31 7.39
CA GLY A 157 11.79 6.71 6.10
C GLY A 157 11.85 5.58 5.10
N VAL A 158 10.76 5.33 4.37
CA VAL A 158 10.72 4.39 3.26
C VAL A 158 10.43 5.13 1.95
N ALA A 159 10.84 4.53 0.84
CA ALA A 159 10.52 4.95 -0.50
C ALA A 159 9.75 3.85 -1.21
N ALA A 160 8.73 4.22 -1.98
CA ALA A 160 7.90 3.28 -2.71
C ALA A 160 7.47 3.83 -4.07
N SER A 161 7.17 2.93 -5.00
CA SER A 161 6.68 3.32 -6.31
C SER A 161 5.23 3.76 -6.28
N ASP A 162 4.41 3.17 -5.42
CA ASP A 162 2.95 3.28 -5.44
C ASP A 162 2.41 2.88 -6.84
N ALA A 163 3.02 1.81 -7.40
CA ALA A 163 2.75 1.40 -8.76
C ALA A 163 1.35 0.82 -8.90
N HIS A 164 0.64 1.27 -9.93
CA HIS A 164 -0.69 0.78 -10.30
C HIS A 164 -0.67 0.03 -11.64
N SER A 165 0.51 -0.20 -12.17
CA SER A 165 0.74 -1.00 -13.37
C SER A 165 2.21 -1.41 -13.49
N VAL A 166 2.46 -2.51 -14.21
CA VAL A 166 3.78 -3.13 -14.40
C VAL A 166 4.92 -2.16 -14.68
N PRO A 167 4.84 -1.21 -15.65
CA PRO A 167 5.98 -0.34 -15.98
C PRO A 167 6.41 0.61 -14.85
N HIS A 168 5.63 0.68 -13.78
CA HIS A 168 5.86 1.59 -12.66
C HIS A 168 6.47 0.91 -11.43
N VAL A 169 6.44 -0.43 -11.37
CA VAL A 169 7.06 -1.21 -10.30
C VAL A 169 8.56 -0.91 -10.23
N GLY A 170 9.08 -0.70 -9.03
CA GLY A 170 10.49 -0.41 -8.80
C GLY A 170 10.95 1.00 -9.19
N ARG A 171 10.05 1.91 -9.61
CA ARG A 171 10.46 3.31 -9.88
C ARG A 171 10.92 4.05 -8.65
N ALA A 172 10.46 3.65 -7.49
CA ALA A 172 11.05 3.98 -6.22
C ALA A 172 10.98 2.73 -5.31
N TYR A 173 11.98 2.58 -4.48
CA TYR A 173 12.13 1.45 -3.58
C TYR A 173 13.01 1.82 -2.39
N THR A 174 12.96 1.02 -1.35
CA THR A 174 13.78 1.13 -0.16
C THR A 174 14.93 0.13 -0.23
N GLU A 175 16.17 0.60 -0.12
CA GLU A 175 17.33 -0.26 0.17
C GLU A 175 17.45 -0.41 1.68
N LEU A 176 17.54 -1.64 2.13
CA LEU A 176 17.77 -2.03 3.51
C LEU A 176 19.17 -2.60 3.64
N VAL A 177 19.89 -2.18 4.67
CA VAL A 177 21.21 -2.75 5.00
C VAL A 177 21.03 -3.60 6.24
N ILE A 178 21.18 -4.91 6.09
CA ILE A 178 20.97 -5.89 7.16
C ILE A 178 22.31 -6.49 7.53
N ASP A 179 22.72 -6.29 8.78
CA ASP A 179 23.98 -6.81 9.31
C ASP A 179 23.83 -8.31 9.61
N ASP A 180 24.92 -9.06 9.39
CA ASP A 180 25.04 -10.49 9.66
C ASP A 180 23.94 -11.36 9.02
N ALA A 181 23.35 -10.88 7.92
CA ALA A 181 22.34 -11.62 7.14
C ALA A 181 23.01 -12.32 5.94
N ASP A 182 22.56 -13.55 5.70
CA ASP A 182 22.86 -14.27 4.47
C ASP A 182 21.65 -14.12 3.52
N ARG A 183 21.91 -13.75 2.28
CA ARG A 183 20.88 -13.54 1.26
C ARG A 183 20.00 -14.77 1.05
N ASP A 184 20.58 -15.96 1.13
CA ASP A 184 19.89 -17.22 0.86
C ASP A 184 18.96 -17.65 2.01
N THR A 185 19.14 -17.07 3.21
CA THR A 185 18.34 -17.37 4.40
C THR A 185 17.51 -16.16 4.88
N LEU A 186 17.56 -15.06 4.13
CA LEU A 186 16.84 -13.84 4.48
C LEU A 186 15.32 -14.07 4.40
N ASP A 187 14.62 -13.60 5.42
CA ASP A 187 13.17 -13.68 5.51
C ASP A 187 12.47 -12.31 5.62
N GLY A 188 11.16 -12.32 5.47
CA GLY A 188 10.35 -11.10 5.57
C GLY A 188 10.46 -10.42 6.94
N LYS A 189 10.63 -11.18 8.03
CA LYS A 189 10.76 -10.62 9.38
C LYS A 189 12.01 -9.76 9.52
N GLN A 190 13.15 -10.23 9.01
CA GLN A 190 14.41 -9.46 9.02
C GLN A 190 14.27 -8.16 8.23
N VAL A 191 13.52 -8.17 7.12
CA VAL A 191 13.18 -6.96 6.35
C VAL A 191 12.36 -5.99 7.18
N LEU A 192 11.31 -6.45 7.87
CA LEU A 192 10.48 -5.61 8.74
C LEU A 192 11.27 -5.01 9.89
N ASP A 193 12.14 -5.79 10.53
CA ASP A 193 13.00 -5.33 11.63
C ASP A 193 14.03 -4.29 11.15
N ALA A 194 14.57 -4.45 9.94
CA ALA A 194 15.45 -3.46 9.32
C ALA A 194 14.72 -2.13 9.03
N VAL A 195 13.45 -2.17 8.63
CA VAL A 195 12.62 -0.96 8.48
C VAL A 195 12.41 -0.29 9.85
N ARG A 196 12.04 -1.05 10.89
CA ARG A 196 11.84 -0.52 12.25
C ARG A 196 13.09 0.14 12.82
N SER A 197 14.27 -0.44 12.57
CA SER A 197 15.55 0.09 13.03
C SER A 197 15.99 1.34 12.28
N GLY A 198 15.33 1.68 11.16
CA GLY A 198 15.73 2.80 10.32
C GLY A 198 16.95 2.52 9.43
N ALA A 199 17.34 1.25 9.25
CA ALA A 199 18.42 0.83 8.36
C ALA A 199 18.01 0.96 6.87
N THR A 200 17.40 2.10 6.52
CA THR A 200 16.76 2.35 5.24
C THR A 200 17.50 3.41 4.43
N ARG A 201 17.61 3.18 3.13
CA ARG A 201 18.07 4.16 2.14
C ARG A 201 17.04 4.28 1.03
N MET A 202 16.63 5.49 0.73
CA MET A 202 15.64 5.74 -0.33
C MET A 202 16.30 5.74 -1.69
N ARG A 203 15.68 5.06 -2.66
CA ARG A 203 16.02 5.11 -4.07
C ARG A 203 14.78 5.42 -4.90
N GLY A 204 14.94 6.10 -6.01
CA GLY A 204 13.85 6.26 -6.95
C GLY A 204 13.82 7.58 -7.68
N ARG A 205 12.93 7.61 -8.66
CA ARG A 205 12.61 8.75 -9.51
C ARG A 205 11.10 8.93 -9.58
N ARG A 206 10.66 10.18 -9.66
CA ARG A 206 9.23 10.49 -9.79
C ARG A 206 8.68 10.02 -11.13
N GLN A 207 7.40 9.70 -11.15
CA GLN A 207 6.66 9.47 -12.38
C GLN A 207 6.68 10.72 -13.27
N PRO A 208 6.67 10.58 -14.60
CA PRO A 208 6.38 11.68 -15.50
C PRO A 208 5.03 12.30 -15.15
N VAL A 209 4.96 13.63 -15.24
CA VAL A 209 3.72 14.37 -14.88
C VAL A 209 2.53 13.90 -15.70
N VAL A 210 2.74 13.58 -16.98
CA VAL A 210 1.70 13.11 -17.90
C VAL A 210 1.08 11.80 -17.41
N ASP A 211 1.90 10.83 -16.98
CA ASP A 211 1.43 9.53 -16.48
C ASP A 211 0.63 9.70 -15.18
N SER A 212 1.11 10.57 -14.30
CA SER A 212 0.40 10.88 -13.06
C SER A 212 -0.96 11.54 -13.34
N VAL A 213 -1.04 12.50 -14.29
CA VAL A 213 -2.32 13.13 -14.68
C VAL A 213 -3.28 12.09 -15.25
N ARG A 214 -2.80 11.25 -16.16
CA ARG A 214 -3.60 10.17 -16.75
C ARG A 214 -4.14 9.20 -15.70
N HIS A 215 -3.29 8.76 -14.77
CA HIS A 215 -3.68 7.86 -13.68
C HIS A 215 -4.80 8.47 -12.83
N TYR A 216 -4.64 9.70 -12.33
CA TYR A 216 -5.68 10.36 -11.52
C TYR A 216 -6.98 10.58 -12.28
N ALA A 217 -6.92 10.88 -13.58
CA ALA A 217 -8.11 11.04 -14.41
C ALA A 217 -8.86 9.70 -14.58
N VAL A 218 -8.13 8.62 -14.89
CA VAL A 218 -8.70 7.27 -15.06
C VAL A 218 -9.21 6.72 -13.73
N GLY A 219 -8.44 6.85 -12.65
CA GLY A 219 -8.84 6.41 -11.31
C GLY A 219 -10.11 7.11 -10.83
N THR A 220 -10.22 8.43 -11.09
CA THR A 220 -11.44 9.19 -10.77
C THR A 220 -12.64 8.69 -11.57
N ALA A 221 -12.49 8.46 -12.87
CA ALA A 221 -13.56 7.95 -13.73
C ALA A 221 -14.03 6.54 -13.29
N ARG A 222 -13.10 5.62 -13.00
CA ARG A 222 -13.41 4.27 -12.51
C ARG A 222 -14.11 4.28 -11.16
N LYS A 223 -13.62 5.08 -10.22
CA LYS A 223 -14.21 5.26 -8.90
C LYS A 223 -15.65 5.78 -9.00
N SER A 224 -15.87 6.77 -9.87
CA SER A 224 -17.22 7.30 -10.13
C SER A 224 -18.13 6.24 -10.73
N GLY A 225 -17.64 5.45 -11.68
CA GLY A 225 -18.37 4.32 -12.28
C GLY A 225 -18.72 3.22 -11.27
N TYR A 226 -17.78 2.89 -10.39
CA TYR A 226 -18.02 1.93 -9.30
C TYR A 226 -19.13 2.39 -8.36
N TYR A 227 -19.08 3.64 -7.86
CA TYR A 227 -20.12 4.17 -6.97
C TYR A 227 -21.48 4.32 -7.66
N ALA A 228 -21.50 4.66 -8.95
CA ALA A 228 -22.73 4.69 -9.73
C ALA A 228 -23.37 3.29 -9.83
N ARG A 229 -22.57 2.24 -10.09
CA ARG A 229 -23.06 0.85 -10.11
C ARG A 229 -23.57 0.40 -8.74
N VAL A 230 -22.83 0.67 -7.67
CA VAL A 230 -23.25 0.32 -6.30
C VAL A 230 -24.52 1.08 -5.90
N GLY A 231 -24.63 2.34 -6.27
CA GLY A 231 -25.85 3.14 -6.06
C GLY A 231 -27.05 2.58 -6.82
N ALA A 232 -26.87 2.18 -8.09
CA ALA A 232 -27.92 1.57 -8.90
C ALA A 232 -28.37 0.21 -8.34
N LEU A 233 -27.44 -0.63 -7.85
CA LEU A 233 -27.78 -1.90 -7.22
C LEU A 233 -28.55 -1.73 -5.91
N LYS A 234 -28.15 -0.76 -5.07
CA LYS A 234 -28.88 -0.41 -3.84
C LYS A 234 -30.27 0.17 -4.13
N GLY A 235 -30.40 0.99 -5.17
CA GLY A 235 -31.69 1.50 -5.64
C GLY A 235 -32.62 0.38 -6.10
N ARG A 236 -32.11 -0.57 -6.89
CA ARG A 236 -32.88 -1.75 -7.33
C ARG A 236 -33.37 -2.62 -6.15
N SER A 237 -32.47 -2.92 -5.19
CA SER A 237 -32.85 -3.72 -4.02
C SER A 237 -33.87 -3.01 -3.11
N GLY A 238 -33.83 -1.68 -3.03
CA GLY A 238 -34.83 -0.87 -2.33
C GLY A 238 -36.22 -0.91 -3.01
N LEU A 239 -36.26 -0.84 -4.35
CA LEU A 239 -37.48 -0.94 -5.12
C LEU A 239 -38.12 -2.34 -5.02
N VAL A 240 -37.32 -3.41 -5.07
CA VAL A 240 -37.82 -4.78 -4.91
C VAL A 240 -38.41 -5.00 -3.52
N ARG A 241 -37.73 -4.53 -2.46
CA ARG A 241 -38.28 -4.58 -1.09
C ARG A 241 -39.55 -3.75 -0.93
N GLY A 242 -39.61 -2.57 -1.52
CA GLY A 242 -40.81 -1.72 -1.50
C GLY A 242 -42.01 -2.39 -2.20
N ALA A 243 -41.79 -3.01 -3.37
CA ALA A 243 -42.83 -3.74 -4.10
C ALA A 243 -43.35 -4.97 -3.30
N GLN A 244 -42.42 -5.69 -2.63
CA GLN A 244 -42.78 -6.83 -1.79
C GLN A 244 -43.64 -6.45 -0.59
N LEU A 245 -43.28 -5.36 0.11
CA LEU A 245 -44.06 -4.84 1.23
C LEU A 245 -45.46 -4.36 0.82
N LEU A 246 -45.60 -3.78 -0.37
CA LEU A 246 -46.90 -3.38 -0.92
C LEU A 246 -47.76 -4.58 -1.32
N SER A 247 -47.15 -5.63 -1.88
CA SER A 247 -47.85 -6.90 -2.20
C SER A 247 -48.34 -7.61 -0.95
N ASP A 248 -47.53 -7.67 0.11
CA ASP A 248 -47.89 -8.30 1.38
C ASP A 248 -49.00 -7.51 2.14
N ALA A 249 -49.01 -6.19 1.97
CA ALA A 249 -50.07 -5.34 2.55
C ALA A 249 -51.42 -5.44 1.81
N ALA A 250 -51.37 -5.74 0.49
CA ALA A 250 -52.58 -5.90 -0.33
C ALA A 250 -53.22 -7.30 -0.20
N SER A 251 -52.50 -8.25 0.40
CA SER A 251 -52.93 -9.65 0.60
C SER A 251 -53.49 -9.91 2.01
N ARG A 252 -53.60 -8.87 2.83
CA ARG A 252 -54.25 -8.87 4.15
C ARG A 252 -55.57 -8.09 4.11
#